data_1724c0e02d72f3138bf45b4327ceb9cb
#
_entry.id   1724c0e02d72f3138bf45b4327ceb9cb
#
_cell.length_a   1.000
_cell.length_b   1.000
_cell.length_c   1.000
_cell.angle_alpha   90.00
_cell.angle_beta   90.00
_cell.angle_gamma   90.00
#
_symmetry.space_group_name_H-M   'P 1'
#
loop_
_entity.id
_entity.type
_entity.pdbx_description
1 polymer ?
#
loop_
_entity_poly.entity_id
_entity_poly.type
_entity_poly.pdbx_seq_one_letter_code
_entity_poly.pdbx_strand_id
1 'polypeptide(L)'
;MRNIIEVANGVTRIEAYRMNEPVTVSIPSDEPLAIIGENGSGKSLLVDILTGAHPLWGTEVKYDFTPSVHKKVSENIKTVTFRDAYGNATGTYYQQRWNQWDVGDSNTVEEVLSNAAASKDISEELNRILGLGDLLHKKMIMLSSGELRKVQLAEVLQCEPRLVILDNPYIGLDANARQQVSEFLARVSQMGTTMIIVVVSRIKDIPYFINKVLPVENRKVLPIADKDTFVKRFNEAKVCDREKTDESIRKIFDLPDAATGTDDEIIRCEDVKISYGNRTILKNFNWSVKRGEHWALSGENGAGKSTLLSLVCADNPQAYACNISLFGFKRGCGESIWDIKKKIGYVSPEMYRSYKKNLPAVDIVASGLHDSVGLYKRVTDEEREKVLFWMDIFGVGSLAQRPYLQLSSGEQRMLLLVRRKYPAHPQESDGAQPSYR
;
A
#
# COMPACT_ATOMS: atom_id res chain seq x y z
N MET A 1 27.49 23.83 5.63
CA MET A 1 26.69 22.75 5.01
C MET A 1 26.01 23.32 3.81
N ARG A 2 25.99 22.61 2.71
CA ARG A 2 25.36 23.04 1.45
C ARG A 2 23.97 22.41 1.41
N ASN A 3 22.97 23.17 0.94
CA ASN A 3 21.61 22.66 0.87
C ASN A 3 21.28 22.33 -0.58
N ILE A 4 20.74 21.13 -0.83
CA ILE A 4 20.27 20.71 -2.15
C ILE A 4 18.92 21.36 -2.50
N ILE A 5 18.05 21.58 -1.50
CA ILE A 5 16.74 22.21 -1.65
C ILE A 5 16.53 23.21 -0.51
N GLU A 6 16.07 24.40 -0.84
CA GLU A 6 15.61 25.41 0.14
C GLU A 6 14.24 25.94 -0.25
N VAL A 7 13.34 25.97 0.71
CA VAL A 7 12.01 26.58 0.61
C VAL A 7 11.87 27.55 1.78
N ALA A 8 11.54 28.80 1.50
CA ALA A 8 11.29 29.82 2.50
C ALA A 8 9.84 30.32 2.38
N ASN A 9 9.03 30.09 3.42
CA ASN A 9 7.62 30.50 3.49
C ASN A 9 6.78 30.06 2.27
N GLY A 10 7.00 28.84 1.78
CA GLY A 10 6.33 28.30 0.61
C GLY A 10 4.85 28.01 0.86
N VAL A 11 3.96 28.63 0.08
CA VAL A 11 2.52 28.37 0.09
C VAL A 11 2.09 27.99 -1.32
N THR A 12 1.49 26.83 -1.51
CA THR A 12 0.98 26.39 -2.82
C THR A 12 -0.19 27.23 -3.27
N ARG A 13 -0.22 27.59 -4.57
CA ARG A 13 -1.31 28.41 -5.15
C ARG A 13 -2.65 27.69 -5.11
N ILE A 14 -2.66 26.36 -5.28
CA ILE A 14 -3.86 25.53 -5.31
C ILE A 14 -4.21 25.12 -3.88
N GLU A 15 -5.38 25.52 -3.42
CA GLU A 15 -5.84 25.32 -2.03
C GLU A 15 -5.85 23.83 -1.60
N ALA A 16 -6.29 22.94 -2.48
CA ALA A 16 -6.33 21.51 -2.21
C ALA A 16 -4.97 20.90 -1.84
N TYR A 17 -3.87 21.53 -2.29
CA TYR A 17 -2.49 21.06 -2.05
C TYR A 17 -1.74 21.91 -1.03
N ARG A 18 -2.44 22.75 -0.25
CA ARG A 18 -1.81 23.58 0.79
C ARG A 18 -1.47 22.77 2.03
N MET A 19 -0.32 23.08 2.60
CA MET A 19 0.01 22.75 3.97
C MET A 19 -0.73 23.71 4.91
N ASN A 20 -0.94 23.33 6.17
CA ASN A 20 -1.64 24.16 7.15
C ASN A 20 -0.84 25.42 7.56
N GLU A 21 0.48 25.35 7.40
CA GLU A 21 1.39 26.47 7.62
C GLU A 21 2.33 26.62 6.41
N PRO A 22 2.86 27.84 6.15
CA PRO A 22 3.87 28.03 5.14
C PRO A 22 5.09 27.12 5.37
N VAL A 23 5.56 26.46 4.31
CA VAL A 23 6.68 25.54 4.40
C VAL A 23 8.00 26.31 4.41
N THR A 24 8.78 26.12 5.46
CA THR A 24 10.17 26.58 5.52
C THR A 24 11.06 25.40 5.85
N VAL A 25 11.90 24.98 4.91
CA VAL A 25 12.78 23.82 5.05
C VAL A 25 14.05 24.01 4.24
N SER A 26 15.19 23.58 4.80
CA SER A 26 16.48 23.52 4.14
C SER A 26 16.99 22.09 4.22
N ILE A 27 17.16 21.42 3.09
CA ILE A 27 17.58 20.04 3.01
C ILE A 27 19.07 20.00 2.68
N PRO A 28 19.94 19.46 3.55
CA PRO A 28 21.37 19.35 3.29
C PRO A 28 21.65 18.39 2.12
N SER A 29 22.75 18.60 1.42
CA SER A 29 23.10 17.85 0.20
C SER A 29 23.88 16.54 0.47
N ASP A 30 24.36 16.36 1.68
CA ASP A 30 25.37 15.36 2.05
C ASP A 30 24.89 14.30 3.05
N GLU A 31 23.69 14.45 3.59
CA GLU A 31 23.13 13.50 4.55
C GLU A 31 21.79 12.94 4.09
N PRO A 32 21.61 11.60 4.06
CA PRO A 32 20.33 11.00 3.76
C PRO A 32 19.29 11.35 4.82
N LEU A 33 18.03 11.56 4.37
CA LEU A 33 16.96 12.08 5.20
C LEU A 33 15.72 11.18 5.15
N ALA A 34 15.01 11.02 6.26
CA ALA A 34 13.68 10.41 6.26
C ALA A 34 12.60 11.46 6.50
N ILE A 35 11.64 11.58 5.59
CA ILE A 35 10.39 12.31 5.82
C ILE A 35 9.42 11.34 6.51
N ILE A 36 9.03 11.66 7.74
CA ILE A 36 8.20 10.78 8.56
C ILE A 36 6.93 11.48 9.04
N GLY A 37 5.84 10.73 9.10
CA GLY A 37 4.56 11.19 9.64
C GLY A 37 3.46 10.16 9.38
N GLU A 38 2.35 10.28 10.05
CA GLU A 38 1.21 9.39 9.87
C GLU A 38 0.61 9.48 8.47
N ASN A 39 -0.25 8.53 8.11
CA ASN A 39 -1.00 8.62 6.86
C ASN A 39 -1.91 9.86 6.90
N GLY A 40 -1.95 10.63 5.80
CA GLY A 40 -2.69 11.89 5.75
C GLY A 40 -1.96 13.11 6.33
N SER A 41 -0.79 12.95 6.96
CA SER A 41 -0.03 14.07 7.57
C SER A 41 0.47 15.13 6.59
N GLY A 42 0.42 14.88 5.27
CA GLY A 42 0.88 15.86 4.25
C GLY A 42 2.26 15.55 3.65
N LYS A 43 2.85 14.36 3.90
CA LYS A 43 4.17 14.00 3.33
C LYS A 43 4.24 14.10 1.81
N SER A 44 3.21 13.60 1.12
CA SER A 44 3.16 13.67 -0.36
C SER A 44 3.04 15.11 -0.83
N LEU A 45 2.28 15.95 -0.12
CA LEU A 45 2.20 17.40 -0.43
C LEU A 45 3.56 18.07 -0.25
N LEU A 46 4.31 17.70 0.80
CA LEU A 46 5.67 18.20 0.97
C LEU A 46 6.58 17.74 -0.18
N VAL A 47 6.52 16.47 -0.59
CA VAL A 47 7.29 15.97 -1.74
C VAL A 47 6.94 16.74 -3.01
N ASP A 48 5.67 17.04 -3.26
CA ASP A 48 5.22 17.82 -4.41
C ASP A 48 5.77 19.26 -4.37
N ILE A 49 5.88 19.86 -3.18
CA ILE A 49 6.52 21.18 -2.99
C ILE A 49 8.03 21.06 -3.27
N LEU A 50 8.71 20.08 -2.70
CA LEU A 50 10.15 19.90 -2.87
C LEU A 50 10.57 19.60 -4.31
N THR A 51 9.71 18.94 -5.08
CA THR A 51 9.93 18.63 -6.49
C THR A 51 9.48 19.73 -7.45
N GLY A 52 8.83 20.79 -6.91
CA GLY A 52 8.29 21.88 -7.74
C GLY A 52 7.07 21.49 -8.57
N ALA A 53 6.35 20.42 -8.19
CA ALA A 53 5.15 19.95 -8.89
C ALA A 53 4.01 20.98 -8.88
N HIS A 54 3.97 21.84 -7.85
CA HIS A 54 2.97 22.90 -7.73
C HIS A 54 3.62 24.27 -7.54
N PRO A 55 3.16 25.30 -8.27
CA PRO A 55 3.69 26.65 -8.14
C PRO A 55 3.36 27.25 -6.76
N LEU A 56 4.31 28.01 -6.20
CA LEU A 56 4.18 28.69 -4.92
C LEU A 56 3.76 30.15 -5.09
N TRP A 57 3.21 30.76 -4.02
CA TRP A 57 2.93 32.18 -3.92
C TRP A 57 4.16 32.92 -3.42
N GLY A 58 4.59 33.97 -4.16
CA GLY A 58 5.58 34.95 -3.69
C GLY A 58 6.99 34.41 -3.39
N THR A 59 7.22 33.11 -3.57
CA THR A 59 8.52 32.45 -3.38
C THR A 59 8.71 31.33 -4.39
N GLU A 60 9.96 30.94 -4.57
CA GLU A 60 10.34 29.81 -5.41
C GLU A 60 11.18 28.83 -4.60
N VAL A 61 11.13 27.55 -4.98
CA VAL A 61 12.04 26.53 -4.44
C VAL A 61 13.41 26.75 -5.03
N LYS A 62 14.43 26.93 -4.19
CA LYS A 62 15.82 27.05 -4.61
C LYS A 62 16.46 25.69 -4.63
N TYR A 63 17.19 25.40 -5.70
CA TYR A 63 17.89 24.14 -5.90
C TYR A 63 19.38 24.38 -6.13
N ASP A 64 20.21 23.55 -5.50
CA ASP A 64 21.64 23.47 -5.78
C ASP A 64 22.02 22.03 -6.10
N PHE A 65 22.08 21.73 -7.37
CA PHE A 65 22.38 20.38 -7.85
C PHE A 65 23.89 20.12 -8.09
N THR A 66 24.75 21.04 -7.67
CA THR A 66 26.20 20.82 -7.85
C THR A 66 26.65 19.51 -7.17
N PRO A 67 27.48 18.68 -7.82
CA PRO A 67 28.25 18.93 -9.04
C PRO A 67 27.54 18.50 -10.34
N SER A 68 26.24 18.22 -10.37
CA SER A 68 25.53 17.83 -11.59
C SER A 68 25.68 18.87 -12.72
N VAL A 69 25.84 18.38 -13.93
CA VAL A 69 25.85 19.20 -15.16
C VAL A 69 24.43 19.57 -15.60
N HIS A 70 23.43 18.84 -15.13
CA HIS A 70 22.03 19.06 -15.46
C HIS A 70 21.44 20.18 -14.60
N LYS A 71 20.64 21.05 -15.23
CA LYS A 71 20.01 22.20 -14.53
C LYS A 71 18.55 21.98 -14.20
N LYS A 72 17.86 21.08 -14.90
CA LYS A 72 16.43 20.86 -14.71
C LYS A 72 16.16 20.01 -13.48
N VAL A 73 15.10 20.35 -12.74
CA VAL A 73 14.64 19.60 -11.56
C VAL A 73 14.33 18.16 -11.94
N SER A 74 13.63 17.92 -13.04
CA SER A 74 13.24 16.58 -13.51
C SER A 74 14.41 15.66 -13.89
N GLU A 75 15.58 16.22 -14.19
CA GLU A 75 16.81 15.46 -14.47
C GLU A 75 17.54 15.12 -13.17
N ASN A 76 17.54 16.03 -12.20
CA ASN A 76 18.26 15.90 -10.94
C ASN A 76 17.46 15.25 -9.81
N ILE A 77 16.14 15.40 -9.78
CA ILE A 77 15.28 14.82 -8.76
C ILE A 77 14.41 13.72 -9.40
N LYS A 78 14.53 12.50 -8.88
CA LYS A 78 13.68 11.38 -9.27
C LYS A 78 12.85 10.91 -8.08
N THR A 79 11.55 10.76 -8.29
CA THR A 79 10.64 10.24 -7.27
C THR A 79 10.22 8.82 -7.66
N VAL A 80 10.45 7.88 -6.77
CA VAL A 80 10.04 6.48 -6.94
C VAL A 80 8.89 6.19 -5.99
N THR A 81 7.70 6.05 -6.56
CA THR A 81 6.53 5.55 -5.85
C THR A 81 6.44 4.05 -6.10
N PHE A 82 6.68 3.27 -5.08
CA PHE A 82 6.60 1.83 -5.20
C PHE A 82 5.13 1.37 -5.23
N ARG A 83 4.55 1.48 -6.39
CA ARG A 83 3.34 0.74 -6.75
C ARG A 83 3.83 -0.56 -7.38
N ASP A 84 3.18 -1.70 -7.10
CA ASP A 84 3.52 -2.96 -7.80
C ASP A 84 3.05 -2.85 -9.26
N ALA A 85 3.67 -1.94 -10.02
CA ALA A 85 3.43 -1.73 -11.43
C ALA A 85 4.53 -2.49 -12.18
N TYR A 86 4.16 -3.60 -12.75
CA TYR A 86 4.99 -4.36 -13.70
C TYR A 86 4.94 -3.66 -15.07
N GLY A 87 5.67 -2.56 -15.23
CA GLY A 87 5.71 -1.80 -16.49
C GLY A 87 4.47 -0.92 -16.75
N ASN A 88 4.41 -0.30 -17.92
CA ASN A 88 3.33 0.60 -18.38
C ASN A 88 1.99 -0.10 -18.67
N ALA A 89 1.82 -1.36 -18.29
CA ALA A 89 0.65 -2.14 -18.58
C ALA A 89 -0.47 -1.87 -17.58
N THR A 90 -1.53 -1.33 -18.10
CA THR A 90 -2.85 -1.23 -17.49
C THR A 90 -3.29 -2.57 -16.87
N GLY A 91 -3.65 -2.54 -15.61
CA GLY A 91 -4.38 -3.49 -14.73
C GLY A 91 -4.66 -4.96 -15.08
N THR A 92 -4.44 -5.41 -16.30
CA THR A 92 -4.67 -6.76 -16.81
C THR A 92 -3.60 -7.79 -16.40
N TYR A 93 -2.42 -7.35 -15.96
CA TYR A 93 -1.27 -8.22 -15.72
C TYR A 93 -1.36 -9.11 -14.48
N TYR A 94 -2.23 -8.82 -13.51
CA TYR A 94 -2.33 -9.67 -12.32
C TYR A 94 -2.93 -11.06 -12.64
N GLN A 95 -3.85 -11.14 -13.58
CA GLN A 95 -4.39 -12.41 -14.06
C GLN A 95 -3.39 -13.17 -14.96
N GLN A 96 -2.56 -12.47 -15.72
CA GLN A 96 -1.55 -13.06 -16.61
C GLN A 96 -0.41 -13.72 -15.84
N ARG A 97 -0.09 -13.28 -14.61
CA ARG A 97 0.90 -13.94 -13.76
C ARG A 97 0.57 -15.41 -13.46
N TRP A 98 -0.69 -15.78 -13.57
CA TRP A 98 -1.21 -17.13 -13.38
C TRP A 98 -1.42 -17.89 -14.70
N ASN A 99 -1.54 -17.19 -15.82
CA ASN A 99 -1.67 -17.75 -17.16
C ASN A 99 -0.30 -17.73 -17.86
N GLN A 100 0.45 -18.83 -17.76
CA GLN A 100 1.79 -18.97 -18.35
C GLN A 100 1.88 -18.80 -19.89
N TRP A 101 0.75 -18.57 -20.57
CA TRP A 101 0.66 -18.56 -22.04
C TRP A 101 1.06 -17.23 -22.69
N ASP A 102 1.07 -16.10 -21.93
CA ASP A 102 1.33 -14.75 -22.45
C ASP A 102 2.68 -14.14 -22.00
N VAL A 103 3.65 -14.97 -21.63
CA VAL A 103 4.98 -14.51 -21.17
C VAL A 103 5.83 -13.97 -22.36
N GLY A 104 5.33 -14.09 -23.62
CA GLY A 104 6.06 -13.71 -24.83
C GLY A 104 6.49 -12.24 -24.89
N ASP A 105 5.62 -11.33 -24.47
CA ASP A 105 5.77 -9.87 -24.67
C ASP A 105 6.37 -9.10 -23.48
N SER A 106 6.82 -9.77 -22.41
CA SER A 106 7.43 -9.09 -21.27
C SER A 106 8.91 -8.88 -21.49
N ASN A 107 9.38 -7.64 -21.36
CA ASN A 107 10.78 -7.28 -21.43
C ASN A 107 11.62 -7.99 -20.35
N THR A 108 12.87 -8.28 -20.66
CA THR A 108 13.86 -8.71 -19.68
C THR A 108 14.32 -7.52 -18.84
N VAL A 109 14.90 -7.79 -17.67
CA VAL A 109 15.52 -6.75 -16.83
C VAL A 109 16.63 -6.02 -17.60
N GLU A 110 17.44 -6.75 -18.35
CA GLU A 110 18.52 -6.19 -19.18
C GLU A 110 17.99 -5.20 -20.21
N GLU A 111 16.90 -5.54 -20.92
CA GLU A 111 16.28 -4.63 -21.89
C GLU A 111 15.75 -3.34 -21.22
N VAL A 112 15.12 -3.46 -20.05
CA VAL A 112 14.59 -2.30 -19.30
C VAL A 112 15.73 -1.40 -18.84
N LEU A 113 16.78 -1.96 -18.25
CA LEU A 113 17.92 -1.21 -17.77
C LEU A 113 18.73 -0.58 -18.90
N SER A 114 18.92 -1.30 -20.01
CA SER A 114 19.64 -0.77 -21.18
C SER A 114 18.91 0.41 -21.84
N ASN A 115 17.58 0.39 -21.83
CA ASN A 115 16.78 1.50 -22.35
C ASN A 115 16.79 2.74 -21.45
N ALA A 116 17.06 2.58 -20.16
CA ALA A 116 17.12 3.68 -19.18
C ALA A 116 18.52 4.28 -19.05
N ALA A 117 19.57 3.56 -19.47
CA ALA A 117 20.95 3.92 -19.22
C ALA A 117 21.41 5.13 -20.05
N ALA A 118 22.06 6.10 -19.38
CA ALA A 118 22.74 7.20 -20.02
C ALA A 118 24.01 6.74 -20.77
N SER A 119 24.69 5.68 -20.28
CA SER A 119 25.82 5.01 -20.93
C SER A 119 25.93 3.53 -20.52
N LYS A 120 26.59 2.71 -21.38
CA LYS A 120 26.81 1.29 -21.05
C LYS A 120 27.71 1.08 -19.82
N ASP A 121 28.73 1.91 -19.67
CA ASP A 121 29.73 1.78 -18.60
C ASP A 121 29.09 2.00 -17.22
N ILE A 122 28.19 2.98 -17.11
CA ILE A 122 27.43 3.25 -15.88
C ILE A 122 26.50 2.07 -15.55
N SER A 123 25.87 1.49 -16.57
CA SER A 123 25.00 0.34 -16.40
C SER A 123 25.75 -0.88 -15.85
N GLU A 124 26.92 -1.19 -16.38
CA GLU A 124 27.72 -2.33 -15.93
C GLU A 124 28.24 -2.16 -14.50
N GLU A 125 28.70 -0.96 -14.14
CA GLU A 125 29.17 -0.66 -12.80
C GLU A 125 28.04 -0.72 -11.78
N LEU A 126 26.89 -0.11 -12.06
CA LEU A 126 25.70 -0.19 -11.23
C LEU A 126 25.22 -1.63 -11.07
N ASN A 127 25.13 -2.40 -12.15
CA ASN A 127 24.73 -3.80 -12.10
C ASN A 127 25.63 -4.63 -11.18
N ARG A 128 26.94 -4.37 -11.19
CA ARG A 128 27.92 -5.01 -10.32
C ARG A 128 27.72 -4.61 -8.85
N ILE A 129 27.61 -3.30 -8.56
CA ILE A 129 27.43 -2.77 -7.21
C ILE A 129 26.10 -3.24 -6.61
N LEU A 130 25.06 -3.27 -7.43
CA LEU A 130 23.70 -3.61 -7.01
C LEU A 130 23.43 -5.12 -6.96
N GLY A 131 24.35 -5.93 -7.50
CA GLY A 131 24.22 -7.39 -7.54
C GLY A 131 23.03 -7.84 -8.38
N LEU A 132 22.86 -7.24 -9.58
CA LEU A 132 21.74 -7.52 -10.46
C LEU A 132 22.04 -8.64 -11.49
N GLY A 133 23.26 -9.17 -11.53
CA GLY A 133 23.70 -10.14 -12.54
C GLY A 133 22.73 -11.30 -12.73
N ASP A 134 22.27 -11.92 -11.64
CA ASP A 134 21.33 -13.05 -11.69
C ASP A 134 19.92 -12.65 -12.14
N LEU A 135 19.60 -11.37 -12.19
CA LEU A 135 18.29 -10.86 -12.56
C LEU A 135 18.21 -10.42 -14.02
N LEU A 136 19.33 -10.10 -14.68
CA LEU A 136 19.35 -9.48 -16.01
C LEU A 136 18.54 -10.26 -17.05
N HIS A 137 18.66 -11.58 -17.05
CA HIS A 137 17.96 -12.45 -18.01
C HIS A 137 16.52 -12.82 -17.59
N LYS A 138 16.09 -12.42 -16.38
CA LYS A 138 14.72 -12.67 -15.93
C LYS A 138 13.76 -11.70 -16.60
N LYS A 139 12.57 -12.17 -16.94
CA LYS A 139 11.47 -11.30 -17.39
C LYS A 139 10.93 -10.51 -16.22
N MET A 140 10.57 -9.24 -16.44
CA MET A 140 10.04 -8.34 -15.39
C MET A 140 8.87 -8.94 -14.62
N ILE A 141 7.98 -9.65 -15.30
CA ILE A 141 6.81 -10.29 -14.69
C ILE A 141 7.17 -11.44 -13.73
N MET A 142 8.35 -12.03 -13.88
CA MET A 142 8.81 -13.16 -13.05
C MET A 142 9.54 -12.72 -11.77
N LEU A 143 9.79 -11.43 -11.61
CA LEU A 143 10.49 -10.90 -10.45
C LEU A 143 9.63 -10.99 -9.19
N SER A 144 10.26 -11.34 -8.08
CA SER A 144 9.68 -11.15 -6.75
C SER A 144 9.52 -9.65 -6.45
N SER A 145 8.68 -9.30 -5.47
CA SER A 145 8.48 -7.90 -5.10
C SER A 145 9.78 -7.19 -4.68
N GLY A 146 10.69 -7.90 -4.01
CA GLY A 146 12.01 -7.36 -3.65
C GLY A 146 12.93 -7.15 -4.85
N GLU A 147 13.00 -8.14 -5.77
CA GLU A 147 13.77 -8.05 -7.01
C GLU A 147 13.25 -6.92 -7.90
N LEU A 148 11.93 -6.80 -8.06
CA LEU A 148 11.32 -5.70 -8.82
C LEU A 148 11.71 -4.33 -8.27
N ARG A 149 11.75 -4.17 -6.95
CA ARG A 149 12.18 -2.91 -6.31
C ARG A 149 13.63 -2.58 -6.60
N LYS A 150 14.51 -3.58 -6.56
CA LYS A 150 15.93 -3.39 -6.90
C LYS A 150 16.06 -2.92 -8.36
N VAL A 151 15.32 -3.53 -9.28
CA VAL A 151 15.34 -3.14 -10.70
C VAL A 151 14.79 -1.72 -10.91
N GLN A 152 13.67 -1.37 -10.28
CA GLN A 152 13.11 -0.01 -10.34
C GLN A 152 14.08 1.06 -9.80
N LEU A 153 14.79 0.74 -8.72
CA LEU A 153 15.81 1.63 -8.18
C LEU A 153 17.01 1.75 -9.12
N ALA A 154 17.47 0.62 -9.67
CA ALA A 154 18.56 0.62 -10.64
C ALA A 154 18.24 1.44 -11.90
N GLU A 155 17.02 1.30 -12.44
CA GLU A 155 16.52 2.07 -13.57
C GLU A 155 16.61 3.58 -13.31
N VAL A 156 16.20 4.02 -12.13
CA VAL A 156 16.27 5.43 -11.75
C VAL A 156 17.71 5.92 -11.55
N LEU A 157 18.56 5.10 -10.93
CA LEU A 157 19.97 5.44 -10.65
C LEU A 157 20.82 5.55 -11.92
N GLN A 158 20.44 4.85 -12.98
CA GLN A 158 21.12 4.97 -14.28
C GLN A 158 21.01 6.36 -14.92
N CYS A 159 20.05 7.17 -14.48
CA CYS A 159 19.94 8.56 -14.88
C CYS A 159 20.86 9.50 -14.07
N GLU A 160 21.69 8.99 -13.16
CA GLU A 160 22.58 9.74 -12.27
C GLU A 160 21.91 10.94 -11.54
N PRO A 161 20.73 10.77 -10.92
CA PRO A 161 20.07 11.86 -10.26
C PRO A 161 20.85 12.33 -9.03
N ARG A 162 20.81 13.64 -8.73
CA ARG A 162 21.38 14.18 -7.49
C ARG A 162 20.56 13.85 -6.24
N LEU A 163 19.27 13.64 -6.44
CA LEU A 163 18.33 13.32 -5.37
C LEU A 163 17.34 12.26 -5.82
N VAL A 164 17.20 11.21 -5.02
CA VAL A 164 16.15 10.20 -5.18
C VAL A 164 15.22 10.26 -3.97
N ILE A 165 13.95 10.45 -4.22
CA ILE A 165 12.89 10.43 -3.21
C ILE A 165 12.13 9.10 -3.34
N LEU A 166 12.14 8.30 -2.28
CA LEU A 166 11.55 6.96 -2.22
C LEU A 166 10.30 6.98 -1.35
N ASP A 167 9.12 6.87 -1.96
CA ASP A 167 7.86 6.84 -1.20
C ASP A 167 7.50 5.42 -0.79
N ASN A 168 7.58 5.16 0.53
CA ASN A 168 7.28 3.88 1.16
C ASN A 168 7.98 2.66 0.52
N PRO A 169 9.33 2.63 0.44
CA PRO A 169 10.08 1.60 -0.30
C PRO A 169 9.87 0.17 0.24
N TYR A 170 9.40 0.02 1.46
CA TYR A 170 9.23 -1.27 2.15
C TYR A 170 7.82 -1.85 2.12
N ILE A 171 6.88 -1.17 1.46
CA ILE A 171 5.49 -1.65 1.43
C ILE A 171 5.40 -2.98 0.66
N GLY A 172 4.72 -3.98 1.24
CA GLY A 172 4.54 -5.30 0.60
C GLY A 172 5.79 -6.20 0.58
N LEU A 173 6.89 -5.80 1.22
CA LEU A 173 8.10 -6.62 1.36
C LEU A 173 8.05 -7.44 2.65
N ASP A 174 8.51 -8.69 2.57
CA ASP A 174 8.82 -9.51 3.72
C ASP A 174 10.11 -9.03 4.44
N ALA A 175 10.46 -9.64 5.56
CA ALA A 175 11.60 -9.21 6.37
C ALA A 175 12.93 -9.29 5.61
N ASN A 176 13.14 -10.37 4.84
CA ASN A 176 14.37 -10.59 4.09
C ASN A 176 14.51 -9.59 2.93
N ALA A 177 13.46 -9.42 2.12
CA ALA A 177 13.46 -8.45 1.04
C ALA A 177 13.62 -7.01 1.54
N ARG A 178 13.05 -6.67 2.71
CA ARG A 178 13.21 -5.37 3.36
C ARG A 178 14.67 -5.12 3.76
N GLN A 179 15.33 -6.11 4.35
CA GLN A 179 16.74 -6.02 4.70
C GLN A 179 17.60 -5.80 3.46
N GLN A 180 17.40 -6.60 2.41
CA GLN A 180 18.12 -6.49 1.15
C GLN A 180 17.98 -5.11 0.50
N VAL A 181 16.77 -4.52 0.50
CA VAL A 181 16.53 -3.17 -0.02
C VAL A 181 17.22 -2.12 0.86
N SER A 182 17.22 -2.28 2.19
CA SER A 182 17.95 -1.37 3.10
C SER A 182 19.45 -1.40 2.88
N GLU A 183 20.04 -2.58 2.73
CA GLU A 183 21.48 -2.74 2.45
C GLU A 183 21.85 -2.13 1.09
N PHE A 184 20.99 -2.33 0.09
CA PHE A 184 21.14 -1.72 -1.22
C PHE A 184 21.13 -0.19 -1.13
N LEU A 185 20.15 0.41 -0.47
CA LEU A 185 20.06 1.86 -0.29
C LEU A 185 21.26 2.42 0.48
N ALA A 186 21.77 1.67 1.48
CA ALA A 186 22.98 2.05 2.21
C ALA A 186 24.20 2.12 1.28
N ARG A 187 24.38 1.15 0.37
CA ARG A 187 25.46 1.18 -0.63
C ARG A 187 25.35 2.40 -1.54
N VAL A 188 24.14 2.66 -2.06
CA VAL A 188 23.88 3.85 -2.89
C VAL A 188 24.23 5.15 -2.15
N SER A 189 23.84 5.25 -0.89
CA SER A 189 24.16 6.41 -0.05
C SER A 189 25.68 6.58 0.16
N GLN A 190 26.42 5.48 0.29
CA GLN A 190 27.88 5.50 0.46
C GLN A 190 28.65 5.93 -0.81
N MET A 191 28.04 5.79 -1.99
CA MET A 191 28.66 6.27 -3.25
C MET A 191 28.81 7.80 -3.27
N GLY A 192 28.01 8.54 -2.48
CA GLY A 192 28.08 9.99 -2.33
C GLY A 192 27.62 10.80 -3.55
N THR A 193 27.27 10.16 -4.65
CA THR A 193 26.81 10.83 -5.90
C THR A 193 25.35 11.23 -5.83
N THR A 194 24.52 10.41 -5.21
CA THR A 194 23.08 10.58 -5.12
C THR A 194 22.62 10.67 -3.67
N MET A 195 21.94 11.75 -3.32
CA MET A 195 21.26 11.88 -2.04
C MET A 195 19.98 11.05 -2.00
N ILE A 196 19.64 10.49 -0.85
CA ILE A 196 18.43 9.68 -0.65
C ILE A 196 17.51 10.34 0.36
N ILE A 197 16.26 10.57 -0.04
CA ILE A 197 15.16 10.88 0.87
C ILE A 197 14.19 9.69 0.88
N VAL A 198 13.90 9.16 2.06
CA VAL A 198 12.93 8.08 2.24
C VAL A 198 11.69 8.63 2.93
N VAL A 199 10.54 8.48 2.31
CA VAL A 199 9.24 8.89 2.88
C VAL A 199 8.58 7.67 3.51
N VAL A 200 8.32 7.73 4.81
CA VAL A 200 7.77 6.60 5.58
C VAL A 200 6.67 7.04 6.54
N SER A 201 5.81 6.10 6.91
CA SER A 201 4.73 6.35 7.88
C SER A 201 4.98 5.73 9.26
N ARG A 202 6.03 4.92 9.40
CA ARG A 202 6.34 4.23 10.66
C ARG A 202 7.84 4.34 10.97
N ILE A 203 8.17 4.54 12.22
CA ILE A 203 9.56 4.65 12.70
C ILE A 203 10.40 3.42 12.30
N LYS A 204 9.83 2.22 12.42
CA LYS A 204 10.50 0.96 12.06
C LYS A 204 10.85 0.83 10.58
N ASP A 205 10.28 1.68 9.73
CA ASP A 205 10.54 1.70 8.30
C ASP A 205 11.62 2.74 7.92
N ILE A 206 12.20 3.46 8.89
CA ILE A 206 13.36 4.32 8.66
C ILE A 206 14.59 3.43 8.48
N PRO A 207 15.31 3.50 7.34
CA PRO A 207 16.53 2.75 7.14
C PRO A 207 17.55 2.98 8.28
N TYR A 208 18.34 1.96 8.57
CA TYR A 208 19.31 2.03 9.69
C TYR A 208 20.41 3.08 9.48
N PHE A 209 20.78 3.36 8.22
CA PHE A 209 21.82 4.32 7.87
C PHE A 209 21.35 5.79 7.86
N ILE A 210 20.05 6.05 8.03
CA ILE A 210 19.50 7.41 8.11
C ILE A 210 19.45 7.86 9.56
N ASN A 211 20.14 8.98 9.86
CA ASN A 211 20.21 9.57 11.19
C ASN A 211 19.40 10.84 11.35
N LYS A 212 18.95 11.45 10.25
CA LYS A 212 18.13 12.67 10.26
C LYS A 212 16.72 12.40 9.81
N VAL A 213 15.77 13.04 10.47
CA VAL A 213 14.34 12.92 10.13
C VAL A 213 13.71 14.31 9.97
N LEU A 214 12.80 14.42 9.02
CA LEU A 214 11.94 15.58 8.81
C LEU A 214 10.50 15.17 9.13
N PRO A 215 10.01 15.48 10.33
CA PRO A 215 8.67 15.11 10.73
C PRO A 215 7.63 15.99 10.04
N VAL A 216 6.50 15.36 9.64
CA VAL A 216 5.34 16.04 9.08
C VAL A 216 4.11 15.60 9.86
N GLU A 217 3.46 16.54 10.55
CA GLU A 217 2.30 16.30 11.40
C GLU A 217 1.17 17.25 11.04
N ASN A 218 -0.05 16.76 10.87
CA ASN A 218 -1.23 17.60 10.59
C ASN A 218 -0.98 18.65 9.47
N ARG A 219 -0.35 18.25 8.37
CA ARG A 219 0.05 19.14 7.26
C ARG A 219 0.96 20.31 7.69
N LYS A 220 1.77 20.09 8.70
CA LYS A 220 2.80 21.02 9.15
C LYS A 220 4.16 20.33 9.08
N VAL A 221 5.17 21.03 8.58
CA VAL A 221 6.56 20.56 8.52
C VAL A 221 7.25 21.01 9.81
N LEU A 222 7.82 20.06 10.52
CA LEU A 222 8.60 20.34 11.73
C LEU A 222 10.09 20.46 11.39
N PRO A 223 10.91 21.05 12.26
CA PRO A 223 12.36 21.12 12.03
C PRO A 223 13.00 19.74 11.88
N ILE A 224 14.06 19.65 11.07
CA ILE A 224 14.88 18.44 10.97
C ILE A 224 15.46 18.11 12.34
N ALA A 225 15.33 16.87 12.75
CA ALA A 225 15.79 16.37 14.04
C ALA A 225 16.64 15.11 13.87
N ASP A 226 17.43 14.78 14.91
CA ASP A 226 18.10 13.49 14.99
C ASP A 226 17.06 12.38 15.21
N LYS A 227 17.24 11.26 14.51
CA LYS A 227 16.34 10.09 14.57
C LYS A 227 16.10 9.64 16.01
N ASP A 228 17.15 9.51 16.81
CA ASP A 228 17.04 9.02 18.19
C ASP A 228 16.23 9.97 19.08
N THR A 229 16.45 11.27 18.92
CA THR A 229 15.69 12.31 19.63
C THR A 229 14.21 12.27 19.23
N PHE A 230 13.94 12.14 17.94
CA PHE A 230 12.58 12.02 17.42
C PHE A 230 11.88 10.77 17.95
N VAL A 231 12.55 9.60 17.93
CA VAL A 231 11.99 8.31 18.40
C VAL A 231 11.63 8.39 19.89
N LYS A 232 12.46 8.98 20.73
CA LYS A 232 12.17 9.18 22.16
C LYS A 232 10.89 10.00 22.35
N ARG A 233 10.84 11.19 21.73
CA ARG A 233 9.69 12.09 21.80
C ARG A 233 8.40 11.43 21.30
N PHE A 234 8.47 10.68 20.20
CA PHE A 234 7.31 10.00 19.63
C PHE A 234 6.78 8.89 20.53
N ASN A 235 7.66 8.13 21.19
CA ASN A 235 7.25 7.08 22.13
C ASN A 235 6.59 7.68 23.37
N GLU A 236 7.09 8.81 23.88
CA GLU A 236 6.49 9.54 25.00
C GLU A 236 5.08 10.05 24.65
N ALA A 237 4.90 10.62 23.46
CA ALA A 237 3.59 11.11 22.99
C ALA A 237 2.56 9.97 22.81
N LYS A 238 2.97 8.79 22.32
CA LYS A 238 2.08 7.63 22.14
C LYS A 238 1.53 7.06 23.44
N VAL A 239 2.18 7.26 24.58
CA VAL A 239 1.67 6.81 25.87
C VAL A 239 0.41 7.59 26.25
N CYS A 240 0.35 8.90 25.94
CA CYS A 240 -0.82 9.75 26.21
C CYS A 240 -2.04 9.46 25.31
N ASP A 241 -1.83 9.00 24.06
CA ASP A 241 -2.95 8.79 23.10
C ASP A 241 -3.66 7.43 23.27
N ARG A 242 -3.07 6.48 24.00
CA ARG A 242 -3.71 5.17 24.26
C ARG A 242 -5.01 5.28 25.05
N GLU A 243 -5.12 6.24 25.95
CA GLU A 243 -6.32 6.42 26.79
C GLU A 243 -7.57 6.83 25.97
N LYS A 244 -7.39 7.62 24.89
CA LYS A 244 -8.50 8.04 24.02
C LYS A 244 -8.98 6.92 23.09
N THR A 245 -8.10 6.00 22.73
CA THR A 245 -8.42 4.85 21.86
C THR A 245 -9.30 3.84 22.59
N ASP A 246 -9.13 3.68 23.90
CA ASP A 246 -9.91 2.74 24.73
C ASP A 246 -11.40 3.07 24.79
N GLU A 247 -11.80 4.34 24.76
CA GLU A 247 -13.20 4.74 24.78
C GLU A 247 -13.95 4.39 23.47
N SER A 248 -13.29 4.56 22.34
CA SER A 248 -13.84 4.17 21.02
C SER A 248 -13.92 2.65 20.87
N ILE A 249 -12.94 1.93 21.42
CA ILE A 249 -12.93 0.46 21.44
C ILE A 249 -14.06 -0.08 22.32
N ARG A 250 -14.35 0.51 23.49
CA ARG A 250 -15.47 0.12 24.36
C ARG A 250 -16.80 0.17 23.63
N LYS A 251 -17.07 1.20 22.83
CA LYS A 251 -18.28 1.31 22.01
C LYS A 251 -18.47 0.16 21.02
N ILE A 252 -17.36 -0.49 20.58
CA ILE A 252 -17.40 -1.67 19.70
C ILE A 252 -17.81 -2.92 20.49
N PHE A 253 -17.35 -3.05 21.74
CA PHE A 253 -17.69 -4.20 22.60
C PHE A 253 -19.13 -4.16 23.11
N ASP A 254 -19.75 -2.98 23.17
CA ASP A 254 -21.17 -2.80 23.59
C ASP A 254 -22.14 -3.12 22.43
N LEU A 255 -21.66 -3.43 21.22
CA LEU A 255 -22.53 -3.84 20.12
C LEU A 255 -23.00 -5.29 20.33
N PRO A 256 -24.30 -5.59 20.08
CA PRO A 256 -24.79 -6.95 20.17
C PRO A 256 -24.00 -7.87 19.22
N ASP A 257 -23.60 -9.01 19.77
CA ASP A 257 -22.88 -10.04 19.05
C ASP A 257 -23.73 -10.51 17.84
N ALA A 258 -23.32 -10.15 16.62
CA ALA A 258 -24.01 -10.56 15.39
C ALA A 258 -23.85 -12.06 15.08
N ALA A 259 -23.27 -12.83 15.97
CA ALA A 259 -22.88 -14.21 15.76
C ALA A 259 -23.92 -15.21 16.28
N THR A 260 -25.08 -15.27 15.65
CA THR A 260 -26.04 -16.36 15.81
C THR A 260 -25.80 -17.46 14.78
N GLY A 261 -24.74 -18.24 14.92
CA GLY A 261 -24.50 -19.43 14.12
C GLY A 261 -24.06 -20.57 15.02
N THR A 262 -24.62 -21.76 14.81
CA THR A 262 -24.36 -22.98 15.59
C THR A 262 -23.05 -23.69 15.21
N ASP A 263 -22.37 -23.25 14.15
CA ASP A 263 -21.17 -23.89 13.66
C ASP A 263 -19.93 -23.41 14.42
N ASP A 264 -19.33 -24.28 15.20
CA ASP A 264 -18.09 -24.02 15.94
C ASP A 264 -16.90 -23.83 14.99
N GLU A 265 -16.90 -24.52 13.85
CA GLU A 265 -15.79 -24.53 12.89
C GLU A 265 -16.13 -23.73 11.63
N ILE A 266 -15.42 -22.61 11.44
CA ILE A 266 -15.67 -21.68 10.32
C ILE A 266 -14.92 -22.08 9.07
N ILE A 267 -13.69 -22.58 9.23
CA ILE A 267 -12.85 -23.06 8.13
C ILE A 267 -12.31 -24.43 8.49
N ARG A 268 -12.43 -25.38 7.57
CA ARG A 268 -11.81 -26.69 7.67
C ARG A 268 -11.20 -27.07 6.34
N CYS A 269 -9.90 -27.35 6.36
CA CYS A 269 -9.12 -27.84 5.24
C CYS A 269 -8.50 -29.17 5.63
N GLU A 270 -8.71 -30.23 4.83
CA GLU A 270 -8.17 -31.55 5.08
C GLU A 270 -7.42 -32.03 3.84
N ASP A 271 -6.15 -32.35 4.02
CA ASP A 271 -5.23 -32.86 2.99
C ASP A 271 -5.28 -32.06 1.68
N VAL A 272 -5.34 -30.73 1.81
CA VAL A 272 -5.47 -29.83 0.66
C VAL A 272 -4.18 -29.79 -0.14
N LYS A 273 -4.29 -30.04 -1.45
CA LYS A 273 -3.19 -29.93 -2.40
C LYS A 273 -3.56 -28.93 -3.49
N ILE A 274 -2.73 -27.90 -3.68
CA ILE A 274 -2.88 -26.90 -4.73
C ILE A 274 -1.62 -26.83 -5.56
N SER A 275 -1.77 -26.94 -6.88
CA SER A 275 -0.65 -26.91 -7.82
C SER A 275 -0.99 -26.02 -9.02
N TYR A 276 -0.01 -25.28 -9.51
CA TYR A 276 -0.09 -24.48 -10.73
C TYR A 276 1.02 -24.96 -11.69
N GLY A 277 0.64 -25.62 -12.76
CA GLY A 277 1.58 -26.29 -13.66
C GLY A 277 2.40 -27.34 -12.86
N ASN A 278 3.71 -27.26 -12.97
CA ASN A 278 4.62 -28.18 -12.27
C ASN A 278 4.96 -27.75 -10.82
N ARG A 279 4.43 -26.61 -10.36
CA ARG A 279 4.73 -26.08 -9.02
C ARG A 279 3.60 -26.38 -8.06
N THR A 280 3.87 -27.17 -7.04
CA THR A 280 2.96 -27.40 -5.91
C THR A 280 3.15 -26.28 -4.89
N ILE A 281 2.07 -25.57 -4.56
CA ILE A 281 2.03 -24.46 -3.60
C ILE A 281 1.62 -24.94 -2.22
N LEU A 282 0.56 -25.72 -2.13
CA LEU A 282 0.12 -26.35 -0.90
C LEU A 282 0.15 -27.87 -1.09
N LYS A 283 0.68 -28.60 -0.09
CA LYS A 283 0.77 -30.06 -0.11
C LYS A 283 0.41 -30.57 1.27
N ASN A 284 -0.56 -31.49 1.31
CA ASN A 284 -1.05 -32.15 2.54
C ASN A 284 -1.39 -31.11 3.63
N PHE A 285 -2.04 -30.02 3.22
CA PHE A 285 -2.31 -28.91 4.10
C PHE A 285 -3.60 -29.16 4.90
N ASN A 286 -3.46 -29.16 6.23
CA ASN A 286 -4.56 -29.32 7.18
C ASN A 286 -4.66 -28.06 8.04
N TRP A 287 -5.87 -27.50 8.14
CA TRP A 287 -6.11 -26.29 8.91
C TRP A 287 -7.57 -26.21 9.33
N SER A 288 -7.79 -25.80 10.56
CA SER A 288 -9.11 -25.53 11.12
C SER A 288 -9.10 -24.21 11.83
N VAL A 289 -10.18 -23.43 11.66
CA VAL A 289 -10.43 -22.16 12.34
C VAL A 289 -11.79 -22.22 12.97
N LYS A 290 -11.83 -21.98 14.28
CA LYS A 290 -13.06 -21.94 15.05
C LYS A 290 -13.61 -20.51 15.18
N ARG A 291 -14.88 -20.39 15.50
CA ARG A 291 -15.52 -19.12 15.76
C ARG A 291 -14.84 -18.38 16.91
N GLY A 292 -14.58 -17.07 16.72
CA GLY A 292 -13.89 -16.22 17.70
C GLY A 292 -12.37 -16.32 17.71
N GLU A 293 -11.77 -17.23 16.92
CA GLU A 293 -10.33 -17.26 16.79
C GLU A 293 -9.80 -16.15 15.85
N HIS A 294 -8.65 -15.58 16.22
CA HIS A 294 -7.94 -14.58 15.44
C HIS A 294 -6.62 -15.15 14.96
N TRP A 295 -6.44 -15.24 13.65
CA TRP A 295 -5.27 -15.84 13.03
C TRP A 295 -4.40 -14.83 12.29
N ALA A 296 -3.10 -14.89 12.48
CA ALA A 296 -2.11 -14.15 11.70
C ALA A 296 -1.41 -15.10 10.74
N LEU A 297 -1.67 -14.95 9.42
CA LEU A 297 -1.00 -15.72 8.38
C LEU A 297 0.31 -15.03 7.99
N SER A 298 1.45 -15.58 8.36
CA SER A 298 2.79 -15.07 8.09
C SER A 298 3.62 -16.03 7.26
N GLY A 299 4.65 -15.53 6.60
CA GLY A 299 5.59 -16.32 5.79
C GLY A 299 6.21 -15.46 4.68
N GLU A 300 7.21 -16.00 4.01
CA GLU A 300 7.91 -15.34 2.91
C GLU A 300 7.01 -15.06 1.70
N ASN A 301 7.45 -14.15 0.82
CA ASN A 301 6.76 -13.92 -0.43
C ASN A 301 6.85 -15.19 -1.32
N GLY A 302 5.71 -15.59 -1.88
CA GLY A 302 5.64 -16.83 -2.66
C GLY A 302 5.35 -18.11 -1.84
N ALA A 303 5.25 -18.03 -0.51
CA ALA A 303 4.92 -19.18 0.37
C ALA A 303 3.47 -19.69 0.26
N GLY A 304 2.64 -19.10 -0.60
CA GLY A 304 1.26 -19.55 -0.82
C GLY A 304 0.19 -18.86 0.03
N LYS A 305 0.53 -17.79 0.78
CA LYS A 305 -0.44 -17.03 1.60
C LYS A 305 -1.66 -16.57 0.82
N SER A 306 -1.44 -15.93 -0.33
CA SER A 306 -2.54 -15.44 -1.19
C SER A 306 -3.34 -16.59 -1.80
N THR A 307 -2.71 -17.72 -2.09
CA THR A 307 -3.39 -18.95 -2.54
C THR A 307 -4.31 -19.49 -1.46
N LEU A 308 -3.84 -19.56 -0.22
CA LEU A 308 -4.65 -20.00 0.91
C LEU A 308 -5.84 -19.04 1.14
N LEU A 309 -5.61 -17.73 1.13
CA LEU A 309 -6.69 -16.75 1.25
C LEU A 309 -7.71 -16.87 0.10
N SER A 310 -7.26 -17.13 -1.13
CA SER A 310 -8.19 -17.33 -2.28
C SER A 310 -9.08 -18.57 -2.12
N LEU A 311 -8.60 -19.61 -1.45
CA LEU A 311 -9.42 -20.79 -1.11
C LEU A 311 -10.52 -20.42 -0.10
N VAL A 312 -10.15 -19.69 0.96
CA VAL A 312 -11.07 -19.23 2.01
C VAL A 312 -12.09 -18.23 1.46
N CYS A 313 -11.67 -17.31 0.59
CA CYS A 313 -12.56 -16.33 -0.04
C CYS A 313 -13.43 -16.92 -1.17
N ALA A 314 -13.35 -18.23 -1.40
CA ALA A 314 -14.06 -18.93 -2.46
C ALA A 314 -13.76 -18.42 -3.88
N ASP A 315 -12.58 -17.82 -4.10
CA ASP A 315 -12.14 -17.28 -5.39
C ASP A 315 -11.28 -18.28 -6.20
N ASN A 316 -10.78 -19.35 -5.55
CA ASN A 316 -9.94 -20.33 -6.20
C ASN A 316 -10.75 -21.51 -6.73
N PRO A 317 -10.77 -21.77 -8.05
CA PRO A 317 -11.54 -22.88 -8.64
C PRO A 317 -11.02 -24.27 -8.19
N GLN A 318 -9.76 -24.42 -7.81
CA GLN A 318 -9.23 -25.69 -7.29
C GLN A 318 -9.85 -26.09 -5.94
N ALA A 319 -10.53 -25.15 -5.24
CA ALA A 319 -11.24 -25.43 -4.00
C ALA A 319 -12.30 -26.53 -4.16
N TYR A 320 -12.90 -26.67 -5.35
CA TYR A 320 -13.92 -27.69 -5.65
C TYR A 320 -13.33 -29.12 -5.71
N ALA A 321 -12.04 -29.23 -5.98
CA ALA A 321 -11.34 -30.54 -6.02
C ALA A 321 -10.70 -30.90 -4.67
N CYS A 322 -10.83 -30.04 -3.66
CA CYS A 322 -10.22 -30.19 -2.36
C CYS A 322 -11.26 -30.46 -1.27
N ASN A 323 -10.84 -31.12 -0.17
CA ASN A 323 -11.71 -31.24 1.00
C ASN A 323 -11.65 -29.99 1.87
N ILE A 324 -12.51 -29.05 1.52
CA ILE A 324 -12.62 -27.73 2.19
C ILE A 324 -14.07 -27.51 2.60
N SER A 325 -14.28 -27.12 3.85
CA SER A 325 -15.57 -26.66 4.36
C SER A 325 -15.45 -25.23 4.85
N LEU A 326 -16.40 -24.39 4.50
CA LEU A 326 -16.49 -22.98 4.92
C LEU A 326 -17.86 -22.74 5.53
N PHE A 327 -17.90 -22.24 6.76
CA PHE A 327 -19.14 -21.96 7.51
C PHE A 327 -20.10 -23.15 7.56
N GLY A 328 -19.56 -24.37 7.73
CA GLY A 328 -20.33 -25.61 7.74
C GLY A 328 -20.66 -26.19 6.37
N PHE A 329 -20.44 -25.47 5.27
CA PHE A 329 -20.70 -25.93 3.90
C PHE A 329 -19.46 -26.54 3.26
N LYS A 330 -19.54 -27.82 2.88
CA LYS A 330 -18.48 -28.46 2.10
C LYS A 330 -18.50 -27.93 0.68
N ARG A 331 -17.33 -27.56 0.14
CA ARG A 331 -17.20 -27.04 -1.22
C ARG A 331 -17.54 -28.11 -2.25
N GLY A 332 -18.39 -27.71 -3.25
CA GLY A 332 -18.80 -28.59 -4.34
C GLY A 332 -20.02 -29.47 -4.04
N CYS A 333 -20.74 -29.23 -2.94
CA CYS A 333 -21.95 -29.99 -2.56
C CYS A 333 -23.27 -29.27 -2.89
N GLY A 334 -23.24 -28.28 -3.82
CA GLY A 334 -24.43 -27.57 -4.27
C GLY A 334 -24.65 -26.22 -3.62
N GLU A 335 -23.73 -25.77 -2.76
CA GLU A 335 -23.75 -24.43 -2.17
C GLU A 335 -23.53 -23.35 -3.21
N SER A 336 -24.20 -22.21 -3.03
CA SER A 336 -23.92 -21.01 -3.83
C SER A 336 -22.65 -20.32 -3.35
N ILE A 337 -21.79 -19.93 -4.31
CA ILE A 337 -20.60 -19.11 -4.00
C ILE A 337 -20.98 -17.81 -3.30
N TRP A 338 -22.17 -17.26 -3.61
CA TRP A 338 -22.68 -16.03 -3.03
C TRP A 338 -23.06 -16.18 -1.55
N ASP A 339 -23.57 -17.35 -1.13
CA ASP A 339 -23.91 -17.61 0.27
C ASP A 339 -22.66 -17.67 1.15
N ILE A 340 -21.55 -18.12 0.60
CA ILE A 340 -20.27 -18.07 1.29
C ILE A 340 -19.71 -16.65 1.29
N LYS A 341 -19.71 -15.97 0.13
CA LYS A 341 -19.16 -14.62 0.01
C LYS A 341 -19.88 -13.57 0.86
N LYS A 342 -21.19 -13.71 1.07
CA LYS A 342 -21.95 -12.85 2.00
C LYS A 342 -21.45 -12.91 3.44
N LYS A 343 -20.87 -14.03 3.86
CA LYS A 343 -20.34 -14.24 5.21
C LYS A 343 -18.88 -13.76 5.37
N ILE A 344 -18.22 -13.35 4.26
CA ILE A 344 -16.80 -12.99 4.25
C ILE A 344 -16.61 -11.50 3.97
N GLY A 345 -16.01 -10.78 4.91
CA GLY A 345 -15.47 -9.44 4.68
C GLY A 345 -14.03 -9.54 4.17
N TYR A 346 -13.78 -9.22 2.89
CA TYR A 346 -12.45 -9.27 2.30
C TYR A 346 -11.95 -7.88 1.90
N VAL A 347 -10.77 -7.52 2.34
CA VAL A 347 -10.07 -6.28 1.96
C VAL A 347 -8.68 -6.62 1.47
N SER A 348 -8.34 -6.20 0.25
CA SER A 348 -7.03 -6.42 -0.34
C SER A 348 -6.42 -5.15 -0.89
N PRO A 349 -5.08 -5.11 -1.05
CA PRO A 349 -4.41 -4.01 -1.74
C PRO A 349 -4.89 -3.82 -3.18
N GLU A 350 -5.28 -4.90 -3.86
CA GLU A 350 -5.79 -4.88 -5.23
C GLU A 350 -7.15 -4.19 -5.31
N MET A 351 -8.03 -4.45 -4.35
CA MET A 351 -9.33 -3.77 -4.26
C MET A 351 -9.16 -2.26 -4.10
N TYR A 352 -8.22 -1.83 -3.26
CA TYR A 352 -7.87 -0.42 -3.12
C TYR A 352 -7.43 0.22 -4.44
N ARG A 353 -6.61 -0.48 -5.24
CA ARG A 353 -6.12 0.02 -6.54
C ARG A 353 -7.18 0.06 -7.61
N SER A 354 -8.11 -0.89 -7.60
CA SER A 354 -9.19 -1.00 -8.59
C SER A 354 -10.34 -0.03 -8.32
N TYR A 355 -10.46 0.50 -7.10
CA TYR A 355 -11.55 1.39 -6.73
C TYR A 355 -11.32 2.82 -7.23
N LYS A 356 -11.78 3.10 -8.47
CA LYS A 356 -11.59 4.39 -9.17
C LYS A 356 -12.83 5.29 -9.16
N LYS A 357 -13.88 4.96 -8.39
CA LYS A 357 -15.10 5.76 -8.31
C LYS A 357 -14.87 6.99 -7.44
N ASN A 358 -15.11 8.18 -7.99
CA ASN A 358 -14.99 9.45 -7.27
C ASN A 358 -16.35 9.86 -6.69
N LEU A 359 -16.80 9.13 -5.66
CA LEU A 359 -18.03 9.38 -4.91
C LEU A 359 -17.66 9.97 -3.54
N PRO A 360 -18.60 10.61 -2.83
CA PRO A 360 -18.42 10.94 -1.42
C PRO A 360 -18.07 9.70 -0.58
N ALA A 361 -17.22 9.88 0.43
CA ALA A 361 -16.75 8.77 1.25
C ALA A 361 -17.90 7.96 1.89
N VAL A 362 -18.97 8.62 2.31
CA VAL A 362 -20.17 7.98 2.86
C VAL A 362 -20.83 7.05 1.84
N ASP A 363 -20.88 7.43 0.56
CA ASP A 363 -21.49 6.62 -0.48
C ASP A 363 -20.61 5.42 -0.85
N ILE A 364 -19.28 5.56 -0.73
CA ILE A 364 -18.34 4.45 -0.87
C ILE A 364 -18.59 3.40 0.22
N VAL A 365 -18.76 3.83 1.48
CA VAL A 365 -19.06 2.91 2.59
C VAL A 365 -20.43 2.29 2.41
N ALA A 366 -21.45 3.07 2.07
CA ALA A 366 -22.81 2.60 1.83
C ALA A 366 -22.90 1.56 0.69
N SER A 367 -22.05 1.65 -0.33
CA SER A 367 -21.98 0.64 -1.39
C SER A 367 -21.66 -0.77 -0.88
N GLY A 368 -21.09 -0.88 0.33
CA GLY A 368 -20.85 -2.15 1.00
C GLY A 368 -22.11 -2.88 1.43
N LEU A 369 -23.19 -2.17 1.72
CA LEU A 369 -24.48 -2.77 2.07
C LEU A 369 -25.08 -3.58 0.92
N HIS A 370 -24.75 -3.20 -0.31
CA HIS A 370 -25.26 -3.81 -1.54
C HIS A 370 -24.18 -4.65 -2.27
N ASP A 371 -23.05 -4.89 -1.65
CA ASP A 371 -21.88 -5.63 -2.19
C ASP A 371 -21.48 -5.19 -3.62
N SER A 372 -21.62 -3.90 -3.92
CA SER A 372 -21.37 -3.32 -5.25
C SER A 372 -20.16 -2.39 -5.26
N VAL A 373 -19.38 -2.37 -6.36
CA VAL A 373 -18.30 -1.38 -6.57
C VAL A 373 -18.91 -0.09 -7.11
N GLY A 374 -19.24 0.83 -6.21
CA GLY A 374 -20.00 2.05 -6.47
C GLY A 374 -21.45 1.94 -6.01
N LEU A 375 -22.09 3.09 -5.81
CA LEU A 375 -23.44 3.17 -5.31
C LEU A 375 -24.43 3.22 -6.49
N TYR A 376 -25.22 2.15 -6.68
CA TYR A 376 -26.22 2.02 -7.77
C TYR A 376 -27.65 1.97 -7.25
N LYS A 377 -27.85 1.84 -5.92
CA LYS A 377 -29.16 1.89 -5.27
C LYS A 377 -29.23 3.11 -4.36
N ARG A 378 -30.43 3.64 -4.16
CA ARG A 378 -30.65 4.69 -3.16
C ARG A 378 -30.44 4.12 -1.77
N VAL A 379 -29.66 4.81 -0.98
CA VAL A 379 -29.44 4.51 0.43
C VAL A 379 -30.59 5.13 1.23
N THR A 380 -31.22 4.37 2.10
CA THR A 380 -32.23 4.87 3.01
C THR A 380 -31.60 5.73 4.10
N ASP A 381 -32.39 6.55 4.77
CA ASP A 381 -31.88 7.39 5.87
C ASP A 381 -31.35 6.53 7.04
N GLU A 382 -32.00 5.41 7.34
CA GLU A 382 -31.54 4.45 8.35
C GLU A 382 -30.20 3.81 7.98
N GLU A 383 -30.03 3.43 6.72
CA GLU A 383 -28.76 2.89 6.21
C GLU A 383 -27.65 3.95 6.29
N ARG A 384 -27.98 5.19 5.98
CA ARG A 384 -27.03 6.31 6.06
C ARG A 384 -26.59 6.60 7.49
N GLU A 385 -27.50 6.56 8.46
CA GLU A 385 -27.17 6.71 9.87
C GLU A 385 -26.24 5.58 10.36
N LYS A 386 -26.54 4.33 9.99
CA LYS A 386 -25.65 3.19 10.28
C LYS A 386 -24.25 3.37 9.68
N VAL A 387 -24.17 3.83 8.44
CA VAL A 387 -22.88 4.10 7.78
C VAL A 387 -22.10 5.16 8.54
N LEU A 388 -22.72 6.28 8.88
CA LEU A 388 -22.08 7.37 9.62
C LEU A 388 -21.61 6.90 11.00
N PHE A 389 -22.42 6.14 11.72
CA PHE A 389 -22.05 5.54 13.01
C PHE A 389 -20.76 4.71 12.92
N TRP A 390 -20.66 3.83 11.91
CA TRP A 390 -19.44 3.06 11.71
C TRP A 390 -18.25 3.92 11.28
N MET A 391 -18.47 4.92 10.45
CA MET A 391 -17.42 5.86 10.07
C MET A 391 -16.87 6.60 11.29
N ASP A 392 -17.73 6.97 12.25
CA ASP A 392 -17.31 7.63 13.50
C ASP A 392 -16.51 6.69 14.40
N ILE A 393 -16.95 5.41 14.55
CA ILE A 393 -16.19 4.40 15.31
C ILE A 393 -14.77 4.22 14.76
N PHE A 394 -14.59 4.24 13.43
CA PHE A 394 -13.30 4.12 12.80
C PHE A 394 -12.53 5.46 12.66
N GLY A 395 -13.04 6.55 13.23
CA GLY A 395 -12.41 7.86 13.24
C GLY A 395 -12.36 8.54 11.86
N VAL A 396 -13.24 8.16 10.93
CA VAL A 396 -13.30 8.70 9.57
C VAL A 396 -14.61 9.43 9.26
N GLY A 397 -15.44 9.71 10.28
CA GLY A 397 -16.73 10.40 10.14
C GLY A 397 -16.59 11.80 9.54
N SER A 398 -15.55 12.55 9.90
CA SER A 398 -15.25 13.87 9.32
C SER A 398 -14.99 13.87 7.81
N LEU A 399 -14.72 12.68 7.23
CA LEU A 399 -14.44 12.51 5.81
C LEU A 399 -15.70 12.24 4.98
N ALA A 400 -16.87 12.07 5.60
CA ALA A 400 -18.11 11.55 4.98
C ALA A 400 -18.48 12.22 3.65
N GLN A 401 -18.34 13.54 3.56
CA GLN A 401 -18.70 14.33 2.37
C GLN A 401 -17.52 14.54 1.40
N ARG A 402 -16.30 14.13 1.77
CA ARG A 402 -15.12 14.34 0.90
C ARG A 402 -15.10 13.33 -0.23
N PRO A 403 -14.75 13.75 -1.46
CA PRO A 403 -14.57 12.84 -2.58
C PRO A 403 -13.47 11.81 -2.30
N TYR A 404 -13.75 10.54 -2.55
CA TYR A 404 -12.85 9.41 -2.22
C TYR A 404 -11.45 9.55 -2.82
N LEU A 405 -11.35 9.97 -4.08
CA LEU A 405 -10.05 10.09 -4.76
C LEU A 405 -9.19 11.26 -4.26
N GLN A 406 -9.78 12.18 -3.50
CA GLN A 406 -9.05 13.29 -2.86
C GLN A 406 -8.52 12.94 -1.46
N LEU A 407 -8.86 11.76 -0.96
CA LEU A 407 -8.41 11.27 0.34
C LEU A 407 -7.02 10.67 0.23
N SER A 408 -6.26 10.71 1.33
CA SER A 408 -4.99 10.02 1.42
C SER A 408 -5.14 8.50 1.27
N SER A 409 -4.09 7.82 0.89
CA SER A 409 -4.09 6.36 0.71
C SER A 409 -4.48 5.60 1.99
N GLY A 410 -4.15 6.14 3.17
CA GLY A 410 -4.53 5.58 4.47
C GLY A 410 -6.02 5.73 4.74
N GLU A 411 -6.57 6.94 4.53
CA GLU A 411 -8.00 7.23 4.68
C GLU A 411 -8.84 6.38 3.72
N GLN A 412 -8.42 6.27 2.47
CA GLN A 412 -9.09 5.43 1.48
C GLN A 412 -9.14 3.95 1.90
N ARG A 413 -8.04 3.40 2.42
CA ARG A 413 -8.00 2.02 2.93
C ARG A 413 -8.89 1.84 4.14
N MET A 414 -8.92 2.82 5.04
CA MET A 414 -9.79 2.78 6.21
C MET A 414 -11.27 2.76 5.81
N LEU A 415 -11.67 3.59 4.84
CA LEU A 415 -13.04 3.58 4.31
C LEU A 415 -13.43 2.24 3.67
N LEU A 416 -12.52 1.60 2.92
CA LEU A 416 -12.77 0.27 2.35
C LEU A 416 -12.89 -0.81 3.44
N LEU A 417 -12.21 -0.64 4.56
CA LEU A 417 -12.33 -1.53 5.71
C LEU A 417 -13.69 -1.34 6.38
N VAL A 418 -14.12 -0.11 6.59
CA VAL A 418 -15.46 0.22 7.12
C VAL A 418 -16.56 -0.31 6.19
N ARG A 419 -16.40 -0.13 4.88
CA ARG A 419 -17.32 -0.62 3.85
C ARG A 419 -17.61 -2.11 3.97
N ARG A 420 -16.69 -2.94 4.42
CA ARG A 420 -16.83 -4.41 4.49
C ARG A 420 -17.40 -4.94 5.79
N LYS A 421 -17.67 -4.11 6.79
CA LYS A 421 -18.13 -4.55 8.12
C LYS A 421 -19.64 -4.81 8.22
N TYR A 422 -20.41 -4.61 7.14
CA TYR A 422 -21.84 -4.89 7.14
C TYR A 422 -22.12 -6.32 6.69
N PRO A 423 -22.43 -7.28 7.59
CA PRO A 423 -23.15 -8.47 7.17
C PRO A 423 -24.57 -8.05 6.79
N ALA A 424 -25.04 -8.49 5.62
CA ALA A 424 -26.44 -8.34 5.28
C ALA A 424 -27.30 -8.91 6.41
N HIS A 425 -28.27 -8.13 6.89
CA HIS A 425 -29.16 -8.54 7.97
C HIS A 425 -29.91 -9.80 7.57
N PRO A 426 -30.06 -10.83 8.41
CA PRO A 426 -30.73 -12.09 8.10
C PRO A 426 -32.23 -11.96 7.80
N GLN A 427 -32.84 -10.77 7.97
CA GLN A 427 -34.30 -10.60 7.94
C GLN A 427 -34.90 -10.18 6.57
N GLU A 428 -34.09 -9.99 5.50
CA GLU A 428 -34.64 -9.59 4.18
C GLU A 428 -34.50 -10.67 3.09
N SER A 429 -34.36 -11.95 3.42
CA SER A 429 -34.28 -13.03 2.43
C SER A 429 -35.61 -13.70 2.08
N ASP A 430 -36.73 -13.19 2.57
CA ASP A 430 -38.08 -13.67 2.16
C ASP A 430 -38.75 -12.67 1.23
N GLY A 431 -38.65 -12.89 -0.06
CA GLY A 431 -39.55 -12.31 -1.07
C GLY A 431 -38.88 -11.46 -2.13
N ALA A 432 -38.19 -12.07 -3.08
CA ALA A 432 -38.29 -11.75 -4.52
C ALA A 432 -37.24 -12.56 -5.31
N GLN A 433 -37.63 -13.68 -5.87
CA GLN A 433 -36.91 -14.26 -7.00
C GLN A 433 -37.14 -13.38 -8.23
N PRO A 434 -36.11 -12.85 -8.88
CA PRO A 434 -36.29 -12.31 -10.23
C PRO A 434 -36.37 -13.49 -11.22
N SER A 435 -37.54 -13.66 -11.82
CA SER A 435 -37.72 -14.50 -12.99
C SER A 435 -36.89 -13.94 -14.13
N TYR A 436 -35.82 -14.63 -14.51
CA TYR A 436 -35.17 -14.42 -15.80
C TYR A 436 -36.01 -15.14 -16.89
N ARG A 437 -36.59 -14.34 -17.78
CA ARG A 437 -36.92 -14.74 -19.14
C ARG A 437 -35.87 -14.22 -20.11
#